data_e03941c2a7fed24c7d3eab76ce771582
#
_entry.id   e03941c2a7fed24c7d3eab76ce771582
#
_cell.length_a   1.000
_cell.length_b   1.000
_cell.length_c   1.000
_cell.angle_alpha   90.00
_cell.angle_beta   90.00
_cell.angle_gamma   90.00
#
_symmetry.space_group_name_H-M   'P 1'
#
loop_
_entity.id
_entity.type
_entity.pdbx_description
1 polymer ?
#
loop_
_entity_poly.entity_id
_entity_poly.type
_entity_poly.pdbx_seq_one_letter_code
_entity_poly.pdbx_strand_id
1 'polypeptide(L)'
;MRLKTPRFVGMPLAAIALVTGGAIAMRAQAPASSTLITNAMIIDGTGAPRRTGAVRIAGDRIVAIGALTPRRGETIVDAHGLVLAPGFIDTHSHHERSLMEKRDAPAVVSQGVTTIVAGQDGGGINLAARFARIDTQPPAVNVTSYAGHGAIRDSVLGADFRRTATAAEVAHMKALLRAEMKAGALGLSTGLEYDPGIYSSRDEVLQLAKVAAALGGRYISHIRSEDRWFWPAIDEIITIGRVTHMPVQVSHMKLGMMDLWG
;
A
#
# COMPACT_ATOMS: atom_id res chain seq x y z
N MET A 1 -46.42 -6.36 -68.62
CA MET A 1 -46.68 -5.12 -69.39
C MET A 1 -45.51 -4.19 -69.19
N ARG A 2 -44.79 -3.87 -70.23
CA ARG A 2 -43.61 -3.00 -70.29
C ARG A 2 -43.99 -1.54 -70.11
N LEU A 3 -43.06 -0.74 -69.43
CA LEU A 3 -42.78 0.66 -69.81
C LEU A 3 -41.56 1.11 -68.97
N LYS A 4 -40.67 1.42 -69.52
CA LYS A 4 -39.45 2.13 -69.98
C LYS A 4 -39.20 3.43 -69.20
N THR A 5 -37.93 3.55 -68.84
CA THR A 5 -37.17 4.69 -68.26
C THR A 5 -37.32 6.01 -69.04
N PRO A 6 -36.93 7.14 -68.38
CA PRO A 6 -35.79 7.82 -68.97
C PRO A 6 -34.68 8.22 -67.90
N ARG A 7 -33.47 8.25 -68.42
CA ARG A 7 -32.28 8.76 -67.86
C ARG A 7 -32.31 10.30 -67.80
N PHE A 8 -31.84 10.86 -66.69
CA PHE A 8 -31.27 12.20 -66.62
C PHE A 8 -29.84 12.17 -66.20
N VAL A 9 -28.99 12.77 -67.04
CA VAL A 9 -27.57 13.02 -66.85
C VAL A 9 -27.46 14.33 -66.09
N GLY A 10 -26.85 14.32 -64.92
CA GLY A 10 -26.54 15.52 -64.15
C GLY A 10 -25.06 15.54 -63.82
N MET A 11 -24.39 16.59 -64.25
CA MET A 11 -22.97 16.89 -64.07
C MET A 11 -22.54 16.94 -62.59
N PRO A 12 -21.30 16.57 -62.28
CA PRO A 12 -20.78 16.73 -60.95
C PRO A 12 -20.33 18.16 -60.65
N LEU A 13 -20.88 18.76 -59.60
CA LEU A 13 -20.29 19.96 -59.00
C LEU A 13 -19.07 19.51 -58.14
N ALA A 14 -17.90 19.97 -58.55
CA ALA A 14 -16.69 19.84 -57.77
C ALA A 14 -16.76 20.77 -56.53
N ALA A 15 -16.94 20.24 -55.36
CA ALA A 15 -16.79 20.98 -54.10
C ALA A 15 -15.29 21.02 -53.74
N ILE A 16 -14.68 22.21 -53.89
CA ILE A 16 -13.34 22.47 -53.38
C ILE A 16 -13.39 22.61 -51.86
N ALA A 17 -12.99 21.56 -51.12
CA ALA A 17 -12.79 21.65 -49.69
C ALA A 17 -11.50 22.37 -49.39
N LEU A 18 -11.57 23.61 -48.90
CA LEU A 18 -10.44 24.30 -48.29
C LEU A 18 -10.04 23.61 -46.97
N VAL A 19 -9.00 22.80 -47.00
CA VAL A 19 -8.38 22.26 -45.77
C VAL A 19 -7.53 23.37 -45.17
N THR A 20 -8.09 24.11 -44.23
CA THR A 20 -7.28 24.99 -43.36
C THR A 20 -6.49 24.09 -42.40
N GLY A 21 -5.22 23.88 -42.71
CA GLY A 21 -4.28 23.18 -41.85
C GLY A 21 -4.04 24.00 -40.60
N GLY A 22 -4.82 23.67 -39.54
CA GLY A 22 -4.51 24.11 -38.19
C GLY A 22 -3.23 23.42 -37.73
N ALA A 23 -2.11 24.16 -37.73
CA ALA A 23 -0.89 23.69 -37.07
C ALA A 23 -1.19 23.52 -35.60
N ILE A 24 -1.40 22.27 -35.13
CA ILE A 24 -1.38 21.92 -33.72
C ILE A 24 0.06 22.14 -33.27
N ALA A 25 0.35 23.30 -32.67
CA ALA A 25 1.58 23.54 -31.98
C ALA A 25 1.64 22.53 -30.81
N MET A 26 2.33 21.42 -31.02
CA MET A 26 2.77 20.56 -29.93
C MET A 26 3.63 21.44 -29.01
N ARG A 27 3.03 21.87 -27.92
CA ARG A 27 3.76 22.55 -26.85
C ARG A 27 4.78 21.53 -26.37
N ALA A 28 6.04 21.71 -26.76
CA ALA A 28 7.14 20.95 -26.23
C ALA A 28 7.11 21.15 -24.71
N GLN A 29 6.73 20.09 -23.99
CA GLN A 29 6.76 20.09 -22.55
C GLN A 29 8.21 20.31 -22.15
N ALA A 30 8.46 21.39 -21.39
CA ALA A 30 9.82 21.64 -20.88
C ALA A 30 10.35 20.34 -20.28
N PRO A 31 11.59 19.94 -20.59
CA PRO A 31 12.13 18.70 -20.04
C PRO A 31 12.01 18.78 -18.53
N ALA A 32 11.35 17.80 -17.91
CA ALA A 32 11.24 17.72 -16.48
C ALA A 32 12.63 17.85 -15.89
N SER A 33 12.82 18.79 -14.95
CA SER A 33 14.11 18.98 -14.29
C SER A 33 14.56 17.65 -13.72
N SER A 34 15.73 17.16 -14.15
CA SER A 34 16.29 15.92 -13.63
C SER A 34 17.32 16.22 -12.54
N THR A 35 17.45 15.27 -11.61
CA THR A 35 18.49 15.27 -10.59
C THR A 35 19.47 14.14 -10.89
N LEU A 36 20.76 14.45 -10.90
CA LEU A 36 21.82 13.46 -11.01
C LEU A 36 22.55 13.35 -9.66
N ILE A 37 22.42 12.20 -9.02
CA ILE A 37 23.19 11.86 -7.81
C ILE A 37 24.48 11.20 -8.28
N THR A 38 25.63 11.81 -7.95
CA THR A 38 26.97 11.36 -8.35
C THR A 38 27.76 10.82 -7.16
N ASN A 39 28.87 10.14 -7.42
CA ASN A 39 29.81 9.63 -6.41
C ASN A 39 29.11 8.79 -5.32
N ALA A 40 28.08 8.03 -5.69
CA ALA A 40 27.34 7.19 -4.77
C ALA A 40 27.89 5.77 -4.73
N MET A 41 27.89 5.15 -3.55
CA MET A 41 28.04 3.71 -3.40
C MET A 41 26.63 3.08 -3.46
N ILE A 42 26.28 2.51 -4.61
CA ILE A 42 24.93 2.01 -4.88
C ILE A 42 24.75 0.61 -4.32
N ILE A 43 23.70 0.43 -3.50
CA ILE A 43 23.16 -0.85 -3.02
C ILE A 43 21.70 -0.86 -3.46
N ASP A 44 21.37 -1.64 -4.49
CA ASP A 44 20.06 -1.56 -5.17
C ASP A 44 19.00 -2.53 -4.66
N GLY A 45 19.32 -3.32 -3.63
CA GLY A 45 18.37 -4.28 -3.02
C GLY A 45 18.20 -5.59 -3.81
N THR A 46 18.89 -5.78 -4.93
CA THR A 46 18.78 -7.01 -5.75
C THR A 46 19.62 -8.18 -5.23
N GLY A 47 20.45 -7.95 -4.21
CA GLY A 47 21.47 -8.91 -3.76
C GLY A 47 22.78 -8.84 -4.54
N ALA A 48 22.88 -8.02 -5.58
CA ALA A 48 24.12 -7.78 -6.30
C ALA A 48 25.16 -7.04 -5.43
N PRO A 49 26.46 -7.24 -5.68
CA PRO A 49 27.50 -6.49 -4.97
C PRO A 49 27.33 -4.97 -5.13
N ARG A 50 27.70 -4.24 -4.07
CA ARG A 50 27.75 -2.78 -4.11
C ARG A 50 28.64 -2.30 -5.24
N ARG A 51 28.28 -1.18 -5.88
CA ARG A 51 29.06 -0.56 -6.97
C ARG A 51 29.08 0.96 -6.85
N THR A 52 30.17 1.58 -7.22
CA THR A 52 30.24 3.05 -7.36
C THR A 52 29.54 3.45 -8.65
N GLY A 53 28.79 4.55 -8.62
CA GLY A 53 28.09 5.04 -9.79
C GLY A 53 27.27 6.29 -9.54
N ALA A 54 26.42 6.60 -10.50
CA ALA A 54 25.49 7.72 -10.45
C ALA A 54 24.05 7.21 -10.72
N VAL A 55 23.07 7.96 -10.21
CA VAL A 55 21.64 7.72 -10.45
C VAL A 55 21.00 9.00 -10.95
N ARG A 56 20.25 8.91 -12.07
CA ARG A 56 19.48 10.02 -12.61
C ARG A 56 18.01 9.81 -12.32
N ILE A 57 17.38 10.82 -11.75
CA ILE A 57 15.96 10.87 -11.41
C ILE A 57 15.29 11.97 -12.26
N ALA A 58 14.15 11.66 -12.87
CA ALA A 58 13.31 12.62 -13.58
C ALA A 58 11.88 12.48 -13.07
N GLY A 59 11.36 13.55 -12.43
CA GLY A 59 10.11 13.48 -11.70
C GLY A 59 10.16 12.44 -10.58
N ASP A 60 9.28 11.47 -10.62
CA ASP A 60 9.16 10.36 -9.65
C ASP A 60 9.88 9.07 -10.09
N ARG A 61 10.70 9.12 -11.14
CA ARG A 61 11.31 7.94 -11.77
C ARG A 61 12.80 7.96 -11.75
N ILE A 62 13.41 6.80 -11.43
CA ILE A 62 14.80 6.51 -11.73
C ILE A 62 14.89 6.19 -13.22
N VAL A 63 15.57 7.03 -13.99
CA VAL A 63 15.65 6.89 -15.46
C VAL A 63 16.97 6.34 -15.96
N ALA A 64 18.02 6.37 -15.14
CA ALA A 64 19.32 5.75 -15.47
C ALA A 64 20.14 5.49 -14.21
N ILE A 65 20.93 4.41 -14.24
CA ILE A 65 21.91 4.06 -13.21
C ILE A 65 23.21 3.63 -13.90
N GLY A 66 24.37 4.10 -13.42
CA GLY A 66 25.68 3.68 -13.93
C GLY A 66 26.70 4.82 -13.98
N ALA A 67 27.63 4.75 -14.92
CA ALA A 67 28.58 5.82 -15.20
C ALA A 67 27.88 6.90 -16.05
N LEU A 68 27.30 7.91 -15.39
CA LEU A 68 26.50 8.96 -16.02
C LEU A 68 27.25 10.29 -15.98
N THR A 69 27.18 11.05 -17.08
CA THR A 69 27.69 12.41 -17.16
C THR A 69 26.55 13.41 -16.94
N PRO A 70 26.84 14.57 -16.27
CA PRO A 70 25.85 15.64 -16.10
C PRO A 70 25.31 16.14 -17.43
N ARG A 71 24.05 16.54 -17.46
CA ARG A 71 23.38 17.20 -18.58
C ARG A 71 23.11 18.67 -18.25
N ARG A 72 22.99 19.49 -19.26
CA ARG A 72 22.67 20.91 -19.07
C ARG A 72 21.30 21.03 -18.35
N GLY A 73 21.26 21.77 -17.24
CA GLY A 73 20.05 22.06 -16.50
C GLY A 73 19.66 20.99 -15.48
N GLU A 74 20.51 19.96 -15.25
CA GLU A 74 20.30 19.01 -14.15
C GLU A 74 20.72 19.60 -12.81
N THR A 75 20.00 19.24 -11.76
CA THR A 75 20.46 19.42 -10.38
C THR A 75 21.46 18.31 -10.06
N ILE A 76 22.67 18.71 -9.62
CA ILE A 76 23.72 17.75 -9.26
C ILE A 76 23.77 17.62 -7.74
N VAL A 77 23.69 16.38 -7.24
CA VAL A 77 23.87 16.01 -5.84
C VAL A 77 25.09 15.11 -5.75
N ASP A 78 26.16 15.59 -5.13
CA ASP A 78 27.33 14.75 -4.85
C ASP A 78 27.05 13.93 -3.56
N ALA A 79 27.06 12.62 -3.68
CA ALA A 79 26.88 11.73 -2.53
C ALA A 79 28.18 11.53 -1.71
N HIS A 80 29.32 12.08 -2.15
CA HIS A 80 30.61 11.99 -1.42
C HIS A 80 31.00 10.57 -0.98
N GLY A 81 30.65 9.55 -1.75
CA GLY A 81 30.92 8.16 -1.42
C GLY A 81 29.90 7.54 -0.45
N LEU A 82 28.88 8.27 -0.02
CA LEU A 82 27.81 7.74 0.81
C LEU A 82 27.01 6.65 0.09
N VAL A 83 26.36 5.79 0.86
CA VAL A 83 25.50 4.73 0.34
C VAL A 83 24.22 5.33 -0.21
N LEU A 84 23.88 4.98 -1.44
CA LEU A 84 22.59 5.22 -2.05
C LEU A 84 21.85 3.90 -2.20
N ALA A 85 20.73 3.77 -1.51
CA ALA A 85 19.89 2.58 -1.51
C ALA A 85 18.41 2.98 -1.71
N PRO A 86 17.53 2.04 -2.08
CA PRO A 86 16.08 2.24 -1.95
C PRO A 86 15.71 2.62 -0.51
N GLY A 87 14.72 3.49 -0.35
CA GLY A 87 14.21 3.82 0.97
C GLY A 87 13.61 2.59 1.66
N PHE A 88 13.75 2.52 2.97
CA PHE A 88 13.22 1.40 3.75
C PHE A 88 11.68 1.43 3.80
N ILE A 89 11.10 0.24 3.89
CA ILE A 89 9.67 0.05 4.13
C ILE A 89 9.53 -0.46 5.57
N ASP A 90 8.92 0.35 6.43
CA ASP A 90 8.52 -0.07 7.77
C ASP A 90 7.21 -0.86 7.66
N THR A 91 7.31 -2.18 7.74
CA THR A 91 6.19 -3.09 7.52
C THR A 91 5.28 -3.24 8.74
N HIS A 92 5.64 -2.64 9.89
CA HIS A 92 4.86 -2.66 11.12
C HIS A 92 4.97 -1.30 11.83
N SER A 93 4.07 -0.37 11.50
CA SER A 93 4.14 1.01 11.99
C SER A 93 2.88 1.42 12.76
N HIS A 94 3.08 2.15 13.86
CA HIS A 94 2.02 2.77 14.66
C HIS A 94 2.03 4.31 14.57
N HIS A 95 2.57 4.87 13.49
CA HIS A 95 2.72 6.31 13.31
C HIS A 95 1.46 7.02 12.79
N GLU A 96 0.33 6.34 12.63
CA GLU A 96 -0.86 6.88 11.97
C GLU A 96 -1.37 8.21 12.53
N ARG A 97 -1.35 8.36 13.87
CA ARG A 97 -1.78 9.58 14.54
C ARG A 97 -0.75 10.69 14.35
N SER A 98 0.48 10.42 14.77
CA SER A 98 1.56 11.41 14.76
C SER A 98 1.91 11.89 13.36
N LEU A 99 1.77 11.02 12.35
CA LEU A 99 2.03 11.34 10.96
C LEU A 99 1.09 12.43 10.41
N MET A 100 -0.17 12.46 10.86
CA MET A 100 -1.13 13.48 10.43
C MET A 100 -0.97 14.79 11.19
N GLU A 101 -0.30 14.79 12.33
CA GLU A 101 0.03 15.96 13.12
C GLU A 101 1.37 16.57 12.70
N LYS A 102 2.36 15.72 12.38
CA LYS A 102 3.72 16.08 11.96
C LYS A 102 4.02 15.42 10.62
N ARG A 103 3.51 16.00 9.54
CA ARG A 103 3.58 15.42 8.18
C ARG A 103 4.98 15.35 7.60
N ASP A 104 5.92 16.13 8.09
CA ASP A 104 7.36 16.04 7.75
C ASP A 104 8.03 14.76 8.28
N ALA A 105 7.37 14.05 9.19
CA ALA A 105 7.76 12.72 9.70
C ALA A 105 9.25 12.57 10.04
N PRO A 106 9.89 13.49 10.79
CA PRO A 106 11.34 13.51 10.95
C PRO A 106 11.89 12.24 11.62
N ALA A 107 11.12 11.65 12.55
CA ALA A 107 11.53 10.41 13.23
C ALA A 107 11.63 9.20 12.29
N VAL A 108 10.88 9.22 11.19
CA VAL A 108 10.85 8.12 10.20
C VAL A 108 11.84 8.41 9.07
N VAL A 109 11.76 9.62 8.51
CA VAL A 109 12.61 10.04 7.38
C VAL A 109 14.09 10.04 7.74
N SER A 110 14.45 10.48 8.97
CA SER A 110 15.85 10.50 9.42
C SER A 110 16.51 9.11 9.49
N GLN A 111 15.71 8.04 9.49
CA GLN A 111 16.16 6.67 9.44
C GLN A 111 16.16 6.07 8.02
N GLY A 112 15.87 6.87 7.00
CA GLY A 112 15.78 6.43 5.62
C GLY A 112 14.50 5.64 5.28
N VAL A 113 13.50 5.63 6.17
CA VAL A 113 12.18 5.03 5.89
C VAL A 113 11.38 5.96 4.99
N THR A 114 10.93 5.44 3.86
CA THR A 114 10.15 6.18 2.86
C THR A 114 8.73 5.67 2.69
N THR A 115 8.41 4.52 3.29
CA THR A 115 7.09 3.91 3.25
C THR A 115 6.77 3.29 4.60
N ILE A 116 5.57 3.52 5.11
CA ILE A 116 5.07 2.88 6.34
C ILE A 116 3.82 2.06 6.05
N VAL A 117 3.69 0.93 6.77
CA VAL A 117 2.49 0.08 6.76
C VAL A 117 1.79 0.25 8.09
N ALA A 118 0.71 1.01 8.08
CA ALA A 118 -0.13 1.34 9.23
C ALA A 118 -1.26 0.32 9.47
N GLY A 119 -2.14 0.60 10.44
CA GLY A 119 -3.29 -0.25 10.75
C GLY A 119 -2.91 -1.57 11.38
N GLN A 120 -1.82 -1.61 12.11
CA GLN A 120 -1.29 -2.79 12.79
C GLN A 120 -2.15 -3.20 13.99
N ASP A 121 -1.99 -4.44 14.42
CA ASP A 121 -2.51 -4.99 15.67
C ASP A 121 -4.02 -4.76 15.86
N GLY A 122 -4.77 -4.79 14.76
CA GLY A 122 -6.22 -4.62 14.76
C GLY A 122 -6.72 -3.18 14.70
N GLY A 123 -5.86 -2.17 14.46
CA GLY A 123 -6.20 -0.75 14.61
C GLY A 123 -6.77 -0.01 13.39
N GLY A 124 -6.64 -0.54 12.19
CA GLY A 124 -7.01 0.20 10.95
C GLY A 124 -8.51 0.15 10.63
N ILE A 125 -9.15 1.33 10.49
CA ILE A 125 -10.55 1.47 10.04
C ILE A 125 -10.76 2.82 9.34
N ASN A 126 -11.84 2.95 8.55
CA ASN A 126 -12.21 4.14 7.78
C ASN A 126 -11.10 4.56 6.79
N LEU A 127 -10.51 3.58 6.11
CA LEU A 127 -9.35 3.80 5.25
C LEU A 127 -9.66 4.71 4.06
N ALA A 128 -10.87 4.65 3.50
CA ALA A 128 -11.28 5.55 2.42
C ALA A 128 -11.13 7.03 2.81
N ALA A 129 -11.65 7.41 3.97
CA ALA A 129 -11.53 8.79 4.47
C ALA A 129 -10.09 9.14 4.86
N ARG A 130 -9.35 8.17 5.40
CA ARG A 130 -7.94 8.35 5.79
C ARG A 130 -7.05 8.58 4.56
N PHE A 131 -7.19 7.78 3.51
CA PHE A 131 -6.43 7.94 2.28
C PHE A 131 -6.81 9.23 1.54
N ALA A 132 -8.09 9.59 1.46
CA ALA A 132 -8.51 10.86 0.90
C ALA A 132 -7.89 12.07 1.64
N ARG A 133 -7.72 11.99 2.97
CA ARG A 133 -7.01 13.00 3.74
C ARG A 133 -5.51 13.03 3.41
N ILE A 134 -4.88 11.88 3.26
CA ILE A 134 -3.46 11.76 2.86
C ILE A 134 -3.25 12.36 1.47
N ASP A 135 -4.14 12.11 0.51
CA ASP A 135 -4.07 12.67 -0.84
C ASP A 135 -4.13 14.20 -0.87
N THR A 136 -4.92 14.80 0.03
CA THR A 136 -5.06 16.26 0.13
C THR A 136 -3.98 16.90 1.01
N GLN A 137 -3.40 16.15 1.93
CA GLN A 137 -2.41 16.59 2.91
C GLN A 137 -1.29 15.55 3.03
N PRO A 138 -0.49 15.35 1.97
CA PRO A 138 0.48 14.27 1.95
C PRO A 138 1.56 14.43 3.02
N PRO A 139 1.91 13.35 3.73
CA PRO A 139 3.10 13.30 4.57
C PRO A 139 4.37 13.11 3.73
N ALA A 140 5.52 13.25 4.36
CA ALA A 140 6.83 13.06 3.73
C ALA A 140 7.17 11.60 3.38
N VAL A 141 6.32 10.64 3.76
CA VAL A 141 6.48 9.21 3.47
C VAL A 141 5.23 8.64 2.83
N ASN A 142 5.39 7.58 2.04
CA ASN A 142 4.25 6.84 1.52
C ASN A 142 3.56 6.07 2.66
N VAL A 143 2.24 5.96 2.59
CA VAL A 143 1.42 5.29 3.59
C VAL A 143 0.54 4.24 2.94
N THR A 144 0.56 3.05 3.50
CA THR A 144 -0.46 2.03 3.25
C THR A 144 -0.95 1.47 4.58
N SER A 145 -2.04 0.72 4.61
CA SER A 145 -2.64 0.26 5.87
C SER A 145 -3.32 -1.09 5.72
N TYR A 146 -3.33 -1.84 6.81
CA TYR A 146 -4.27 -2.94 6.99
C TYR A 146 -5.62 -2.44 7.50
N ALA A 147 -6.68 -3.22 7.25
CA ALA A 147 -7.95 -3.10 7.96
C ALA A 147 -7.84 -3.87 9.28
N GLY A 148 -8.19 -3.22 10.38
CA GLY A 148 -8.02 -3.76 11.72
C GLY A 148 -9.24 -4.53 12.23
N HIS A 149 -9.08 -5.79 12.60
CA HIS A 149 -10.11 -6.61 13.22
C HIS A 149 -10.67 -5.99 14.50
N GLY A 150 -9.79 -5.51 15.40
CA GLY A 150 -10.19 -4.90 16.66
C GLY A 150 -11.07 -3.67 16.45
N ALA A 151 -10.67 -2.77 15.55
CA ALA A 151 -11.46 -1.58 15.22
C ALA A 151 -12.81 -1.90 14.55
N ILE A 152 -12.84 -2.92 13.66
CA ILE A 152 -14.07 -3.40 13.04
C ILE A 152 -14.98 -4.05 14.10
N ARG A 153 -14.43 -4.87 15.00
CA ARG A 153 -15.16 -5.52 16.07
C ARG A 153 -15.77 -4.48 17.03
N ASP A 154 -14.97 -3.49 17.43
CA ASP A 154 -15.42 -2.40 18.29
C ASP A 154 -16.57 -1.60 17.65
N SER A 155 -16.50 -1.33 16.36
CA SER A 155 -17.56 -0.61 15.64
C SER A 155 -18.88 -1.39 15.55
N VAL A 156 -18.85 -2.74 15.66
CA VAL A 156 -20.04 -3.60 15.59
C VAL A 156 -20.62 -3.91 16.96
N LEU A 157 -19.78 -4.20 17.96
CA LEU A 157 -20.20 -4.61 19.29
C LEU A 157 -20.22 -3.45 20.30
N GLY A 158 -19.49 -2.37 20.05
CA GLY A 158 -19.38 -1.23 20.95
C GLY A 158 -18.94 -1.67 22.36
N ALA A 159 -19.61 -1.18 23.38
CA ALA A 159 -19.29 -1.49 24.77
C ALA A 159 -19.46 -2.97 25.16
N ASP A 160 -20.18 -3.76 24.33
CA ASP A 160 -20.49 -5.18 24.59
C ASP A 160 -19.46 -6.14 23.97
N PHE A 161 -18.27 -5.69 23.70
CA PHE A 161 -17.21 -6.45 22.99
C PHE A 161 -16.67 -7.66 23.78
N ARG A 162 -16.93 -7.75 25.09
CA ARG A 162 -16.37 -8.80 25.98
C ARG A 162 -17.09 -10.14 25.89
N ARG A 163 -17.67 -10.46 24.77
CA ARG A 163 -18.34 -11.72 24.48
C ARG A 163 -18.03 -12.23 23.08
N THR A 164 -18.35 -13.46 22.80
CA THR A 164 -18.33 -13.99 21.43
C THR A 164 -19.36 -13.25 20.57
N ALA A 165 -18.98 -12.87 19.36
CA ALA A 165 -19.89 -12.26 18.40
C ALA A 165 -20.90 -13.28 17.87
N THR A 166 -22.11 -12.82 17.62
CA THR A 166 -23.16 -13.61 16.94
C THR A 166 -22.84 -13.76 15.45
N ALA A 167 -23.47 -14.72 14.79
CA ALA A 167 -23.32 -14.92 13.35
C ALA A 167 -23.70 -13.66 12.52
N ALA A 168 -24.71 -12.90 12.97
CA ALA A 168 -25.13 -11.66 12.33
C ALA A 168 -24.04 -10.56 12.48
N GLU A 169 -23.43 -10.44 13.65
CA GLU A 169 -22.35 -9.49 13.91
C GLU A 169 -21.09 -9.85 13.10
N VAL A 170 -20.74 -11.13 13.03
CA VAL A 170 -19.65 -11.59 12.15
C VAL A 170 -19.95 -11.28 10.68
N ALA A 171 -21.20 -11.46 10.23
CA ALA A 171 -21.59 -11.07 8.88
C ALA A 171 -21.44 -9.56 8.63
N HIS A 172 -21.77 -8.72 9.62
CA HIS A 172 -21.58 -7.27 9.56
C HIS A 172 -20.08 -6.91 9.52
N MET A 173 -19.26 -7.48 10.40
CA MET A 173 -17.79 -7.30 10.35
C MET A 173 -17.20 -7.67 8.99
N LYS A 174 -17.65 -8.77 8.38
CA LYS A 174 -17.24 -9.18 7.03
C LYS A 174 -17.62 -8.16 5.95
N ALA A 175 -18.77 -7.50 6.10
CA ALA A 175 -19.20 -6.44 5.17
C ALA A 175 -18.31 -5.19 5.32
N LEU A 176 -18.00 -4.77 6.56
CA LEU A 176 -17.09 -3.67 6.84
C LEU A 176 -15.68 -3.97 6.29
N LEU A 177 -15.14 -5.16 6.55
CA LEU A 177 -13.85 -5.56 6.02
C LEU A 177 -13.80 -5.50 4.48
N ARG A 178 -14.88 -5.93 3.79
CA ARG A 178 -14.96 -5.79 2.33
C ARG A 178 -14.89 -4.34 1.88
N ALA A 179 -15.52 -3.42 2.62
CA ALA A 179 -15.46 -2.00 2.32
C ALA A 179 -14.02 -1.45 2.49
N GLU A 180 -13.35 -1.81 3.58
CA GLU A 180 -11.96 -1.42 3.83
C GLU A 180 -10.99 -2.00 2.77
N MET A 181 -11.16 -3.27 2.38
CA MET A 181 -10.38 -3.88 1.30
C MET A 181 -10.59 -3.16 -0.04
N LYS A 182 -11.82 -2.77 -0.37
CA LYS A 182 -12.11 -1.96 -1.57
C LYS A 182 -11.52 -0.55 -1.50
N ALA A 183 -11.36 0.00 -0.30
CA ALA A 183 -10.71 1.29 -0.07
C ALA A 183 -9.18 1.22 -0.20
N GLY A 184 -8.59 0.03 -0.39
CA GLY A 184 -7.15 -0.15 -0.60
C GLY A 184 -6.40 -0.74 0.59
N ALA A 185 -7.08 -1.39 1.54
CA ALA A 185 -6.40 -2.11 2.61
C ALA A 185 -5.51 -3.23 2.04
N LEU A 186 -4.31 -3.40 2.60
CA LEU A 186 -3.40 -4.50 2.25
C LEU A 186 -3.94 -5.88 2.65
N GLY A 187 -4.87 -5.92 3.59
CA GLY A 187 -5.41 -7.14 4.17
C GLY A 187 -5.99 -6.90 5.54
N LEU A 188 -6.00 -7.93 6.36
CA LEU A 188 -6.53 -7.92 7.73
C LEU A 188 -5.39 -7.93 8.76
N SER A 189 -5.42 -7.03 9.73
CA SER A 189 -4.59 -7.08 10.92
C SER A 189 -5.40 -7.47 12.16
N THR A 190 -4.78 -8.14 13.11
CA THR A 190 -5.41 -8.50 14.39
C THR A 190 -4.46 -8.23 15.55
N GLY A 191 -5.04 -7.86 16.70
CA GLY A 191 -4.39 -7.88 18.01
C GLY A 191 -5.24 -8.76 18.92
N LEU A 192 -4.81 -9.97 19.18
CA LEU A 192 -5.63 -11.01 19.79
C LEU A 192 -5.30 -11.27 21.27
N GLU A 193 -4.33 -10.56 21.83
CA GLU A 193 -3.93 -10.66 23.23
C GLU A 193 -4.52 -9.55 24.11
N TYR A 194 -5.24 -8.59 23.50
CA TYR A 194 -5.83 -7.45 24.19
C TYR A 194 -7.22 -7.06 23.64
N ASP A 195 -7.91 -6.17 24.35
CA ASP A 195 -9.25 -5.69 23.99
C ASP A 195 -9.27 -5.01 22.62
N PRO A 196 -10.29 -5.24 21.80
CA PRO A 196 -11.40 -6.17 21.95
C PRO A 196 -11.12 -7.56 21.37
N GLY A 197 -9.93 -7.76 20.74
CA GLY A 197 -9.58 -8.96 19.98
C GLY A 197 -9.51 -10.24 20.80
N ILE A 198 -9.13 -10.15 22.08
CA ILE A 198 -8.97 -11.30 22.98
C ILE A 198 -10.27 -12.09 23.16
N TYR A 199 -11.44 -11.47 23.05
CA TYR A 199 -12.75 -12.11 23.19
C TYR A 199 -13.27 -12.71 21.89
N SER A 200 -12.55 -12.57 20.78
CA SER A 200 -12.93 -13.14 19.49
C SER A 200 -12.67 -14.65 19.48
N SER A 201 -13.56 -15.40 18.86
CA SER A 201 -13.31 -16.81 18.58
C SER A 201 -12.33 -16.97 17.42
N ARG A 202 -11.63 -18.12 17.37
CA ARG A 202 -10.78 -18.46 16.21
C ARG A 202 -11.58 -18.52 14.91
N ASP A 203 -12.84 -18.98 14.99
CA ASP A 203 -13.74 -19.03 13.84
C ASP A 203 -14.09 -17.63 13.32
N GLU A 204 -14.37 -16.66 14.19
CA GLU A 204 -14.59 -15.27 13.82
C GLU A 204 -13.40 -14.72 13.01
N VAL A 205 -12.19 -14.87 13.55
CA VAL A 205 -10.96 -14.40 12.88
C VAL A 205 -10.75 -15.11 11.54
N LEU A 206 -10.94 -16.44 11.49
CA LEU A 206 -10.80 -17.21 10.26
C LEU A 206 -11.82 -16.80 9.19
N GLN A 207 -13.06 -16.51 9.59
CA GLN A 207 -14.09 -16.04 8.65
C GLN A 207 -13.75 -14.69 8.05
N LEU A 208 -13.21 -13.75 8.83
CA LEU A 208 -12.73 -12.47 8.32
C LEU A 208 -11.48 -12.67 7.43
N ALA A 209 -10.53 -13.50 7.85
CA ALA A 209 -9.35 -13.83 7.06
C ALA A 209 -9.72 -14.39 5.68
N LYS A 210 -10.74 -15.26 5.58
CA LYS A 210 -11.27 -15.73 4.29
C LYS A 210 -11.78 -14.58 3.39
N VAL A 211 -12.36 -13.54 3.98
CA VAL A 211 -12.79 -12.35 3.21
C VAL A 211 -11.59 -11.59 2.66
N ALA A 212 -10.57 -11.34 3.49
CA ALA A 212 -9.34 -10.69 3.05
C ALA A 212 -8.65 -11.49 1.94
N ALA A 213 -8.52 -12.82 2.11
CA ALA A 213 -7.91 -13.71 1.11
C ALA A 213 -8.66 -13.69 -0.23
N ALA A 214 -10.00 -13.75 -0.22
CA ALA A 214 -10.82 -13.70 -1.44
C ALA A 214 -10.67 -12.39 -2.22
N LEU A 215 -10.14 -11.34 -1.58
CA LEU A 215 -9.87 -10.03 -2.18
C LEU A 215 -8.36 -9.79 -2.42
N GLY A 216 -7.54 -10.85 -2.38
CA GLY A 216 -6.11 -10.79 -2.65
C GLY A 216 -5.28 -10.16 -1.53
N GLY A 217 -5.81 -10.10 -0.31
CA GLY A 217 -5.18 -9.50 0.84
C GLY A 217 -4.11 -10.38 1.51
N ARG A 218 -3.58 -9.87 2.61
CA ARG A 218 -2.63 -10.52 3.52
C ARG A 218 -3.19 -10.53 4.93
N TYR A 219 -2.58 -11.32 5.81
CA TYR A 219 -2.93 -11.34 7.23
C TYR A 219 -1.69 -11.06 8.08
N ILE A 220 -1.83 -10.18 9.06
CA ILE A 220 -0.81 -9.91 10.08
C ILE A 220 -1.44 -9.95 11.46
N SER A 221 -0.72 -10.46 12.44
CA SER A 221 -1.26 -10.63 13.79
C SER A 221 -0.22 -10.36 14.88
N HIS A 222 -0.56 -9.46 15.81
CA HIS A 222 -0.18 -9.65 17.19
C HIS A 222 -0.99 -10.88 17.67
N ILE A 223 -0.31 -11.98 17.88
CA ILE A 223 -0.94 -13.28 18.09
C ILE A 223 -1.71 -13.35 19.41
N ARG A 224 -2.52 -14.39 19.60
CA ARG A 224 -3.46 -14.51 20.72
C ARG A 224 -2.78 -14.69 22.08
N SER A 225 -1.53 -15.13 22.08
CA SER A 225 -0.70 -15.19 23.28
C SER A 225 0.77 -15.16 22.89
N GLU A 226 1.52 -14.27 23.51
CA GLU A 226 2.99 -14.19 23.44
C GLU A 226 3.63 -14.79 24.70
N ASP A 227 2.83 -15.50 25.50
CA ASP A 227 3.25 -16.12 26.75
C ASP A 227 2.93 -17.65 26.78
N ARG A 228 2.27 -18.14 27.84
CA ARG A 228 1.98 -19.56 28.08
C ARG A 228 1.26 -20.30 26.96
N TRP A 229 0.50 -19.59 26.11
CA TRP A 229 -0.26 -20.16 25.01
C TRP A 229 0.34 -19.81 23.63
N PHE A 230 1.63 -19.53 23.60
CA PHE A 230 2.38 -19.14 22.40
C PHE A 230 2.20 -20.14 21.25
N TRP A 231 2.47 -21.43 21.49
CA TRP A 231 2.37 -22.43 20.43
C TRP A 231 0.94 -22.59 19.87
N PRO A 232 -0.11 -22.68 20.69
CA PRO A 232 -1.48 -22.62 20.19
C PRO A 232 -1.83 -21.34 19.40
N ALA A 233 -1.21 -20.21 19.73
CA ALA A 233 -1.40 -18.96 18.99
C ALA A 233 -0.67 -18.98 17.64
N ILE A 234 0.53 -19.57 17.58
CA ILE A 234 1.25 -19.82 16.31
C ILE A 234 0.46 -20.80 15.42
N ASP A 235 -0.12 -21.86 15.97
CA ASP A 235 -0.96 -22.78 15.21
C ASP A 235 -2.21 -22.11 14.62
N GLU A 236 -2.77 -21.12 15.31
CA GLU A 236 -3.89 -20.34 14.79
C GLU A 236 -3.50 -19.58 13.51
N ILE A 237 -2.38 -18.85 13.52
CA ILE A 237 -1.94 -18.09 12.33
C ILE A 237 -1.51 -19.01 11.20
N ILE A 238 -0.84 -20.13 11.47
CA ILE A 238 -0.48 -21.14 10.48
C ILE A 238 -1.76 -21.74 9.84
N THR A 239 -2.79 -22.01 10.65
CA THR A 239 -4.07 -22.53 10.17
C THR A 239 -4.75 -21.54 9.25
N ILE A 240 -4.73 -20.24 9.58
CA ILE A 240 -5.25 -19.18 8.72
C ILE A 240 -4.53 -19.22 7.36
N GLY A 241 -3.21 -19.24 7.35
CA GLY A 241 -2.42 -19.30 6.11
C GLY A 241 -2.73 -20.55 5.26
N ARG A 242 -2.82 -21.72 5.88
CA ARG A 242 -3.17 -22.99 5.18
C ARG A 242 -4.56 -22.97 4.57
N VAL A 243 -5.55 -22.53 5.35
CA VAL A 243 -6.96 -22.56 4.92
C VAL A 243 -7.25 -21.50 3.86
N THR A 244 -6.59 -20.36 3.94
CA THR A 244 -6.86 -19.23 3.05
C THR A 244 -5.90 -19.13 1.86
N HIS A 245 -4.77 -19.85 1.90
CA HIS A 245 -3.66 -19.75 0.95
C HIS A 245 -3.11 -18.33 0.77
N MET A 246 -3.33 -17.43 1.73
CA MET A 246 -2.77 -16.08 1.69
C MET A 246 -1.49 -15.96 2.52
N PRO A 247 -0.61 -15.01 2.22
CA PRO A 247 0.54 -14.70 3.05
C PRO A 247 0.11 -14.28 4.45
N VAL A 248 0.75 -14.86 5.48
CA VAL A 248 0.54 -14.53 6.88
C VAL A 248 1.85 -14.03 7.50
N GLN A 249 1.75 -13.12 8.45
CA GLN A 249 2.89 -12.53 9.16
C GLN A 249 2.56 -12.47 10.65
N VAL A 250 3.51 -12.89 11.49
CA VAL A 250 3.50 -12.60 12.93
C VAL A 250 4.06 -11.19 13.11
N SER A 251 3.36 -10.33 13.84
CA SER A 251 3.78 -8.94 14.08
C SER A 251 5.16 -8.89 14.74
N HIS A 252 5.38 -9.73 15.73
CA HIS A 252 6.65 -9.87 16.45
C HIS A 252 6.76 -11.25 17.09
N MET A 253 7.97 -11.80 17.10
CA MET A 253 8.31 -13.10 17.68
C MET A 253 9.01 -12.88 19.01
N LYS A 254 8.26 -12.99 20.10
CA LYS A 254 8.80 -12.91 21.46
C LYS A 254 8.03 -13.81 22.40
N LEU A 255 8.67 -14.22 23.48
CA LEU A 255 8.03 -14.87 24.62
C LEU A 255 7.98 -13.87 25.77
N GLY A 256 6.76 -13.51 26.21
CA GLY A 256 6.52 -12.53 27.26
C GLY A 256 6.78 -13.01 28.68
N MET A 257 7.04 -14.30 28.87
CA MET A 257 7.34 -14.89 30.18
C MET A 257 8.75 -15.45 30.24
N MET A 258 9.51 -15.01 31.24
CA MET A 258 10.91 -15.45 31.43
C MET A 258 11.02 -16.97 31.68
N ASP A 259 10.05 -17.58 32.34
CA ASP A 259 10.01 -19.01 32.61
C ASP A 259 9.93 -19.89 31.34
N LEU A 260 9.62 -19.24 30.19
CA LEU A 260 9.58 -19.90 28.88
C LEU A 260 10.87 -19.72 28.08
N TRP A 261 11.88 -19.00 28.62
CA TRP A 261 13.18 -18.80 28.00
C TRP A 261 14.07 -19.99 28.37
N GLY A 262 14.07 -21.04 27.55
CA GLY A 262 14.86 -22.26 27.76
C GLY A 262 16.28 -22.18 27.23
#